data_d8166a296834d092be16685fe077a91c
#
_entry.id   d8166a296834d092be16685fe077a91c
#
_cell.length_a   1.000
_cell.length_b   1.000
_cell.length_c   1.000
_cell.angle_alpha   90.00
_cell.angle_beta   90.00
_cell.angle_gamma   90.00
#
_symmetry.space_group_name_H-M   'P 1'
#
loop_
_entity.id
_entity.type
_entity.pdbx_description
1 polymer ?
#
loop_
_entity_poly.entity_id
_entity_poly.type
_entity_poly.pdbx_seq_one_letter_code
_entity_poly.pdbx_strand_id
1 'polypeptide(L)'
;MPDTSSPTVPPAFAAACAAVREAISRDDLAVSEIPAPGGLAPHALALAGDVVGASGRADAELGTGRFVLLHDESAPEAWGGVFRVVCFAQAPLETDLALDPFVADVAWSWLVDSLDAGGASRHSASGTATKVLSTGYGELAAQGDGAQLELRASWTPTSTDLAPHVAAWSELVCTLAGLPPTVEGVTLLASRRVGRD
;
A
#
# COMPACT_ATOMS: atom_id res chain seq x y z
N MET A 1 -11.08 12.11 42.22
CA MET A 1 -10.49 12.76 41.05
C MET A 1 -9.92 11.69 40.16
N PRO A 2 -10.50 11.38 38.99
CA PRO A 2 -9.85 10.46 38.07
C PRO A 2 -8.64 11.17 37.46
N ASP A 3 -7.50 10.54 37.58
CA ASP A 3 -6.23 10.97 37.02
C ASP A 3 -6.33 10.92 35.46
N THR A 4 -6.49 12.09 34.86
CA THR A 4 -6.48 12.28 33.41
C THR A 4 -5.03 12.41 32.92
N SER A 5 -4.20 11.42 33.22
CA SER A 5 -2.94 11.26 32.50
C SER A 5 -3.28 10.90 31.05
N SER A 6 -3.12 11.84 30.12
CA SER A 6 -3.10 11.52 28.68
C SER A 6 -2.09 10.40 28.48
N PRO A 7 -2.43 9.33 27.76
CA PRO A 7 -1.50 8.21 27.54
C PRO A 7 -0.23 8.76 26.90
N THR A 8 0.88 8.62 27.61
CA THR A 8 2.20 9.06 27.12
C THR A 8 2.54 8.21 25.89
N VAL A 9 2.78 8.86 24.76
CA VAL A 9 3.19 8.18 23.52
C VAL A 9 4.52 7.47 23.75
N PRO A 10 4.61 6.14 23.53
CA PRO A 10 5.84 5.39 23.72
C PRO A 10 6.99 5.96 22.85
N PRO A 11 8.23 6.11 23.38
CA PRO A 11 9.35 6.66 22.63
C PRO A 11 9.65 5.92 21.33
N ALA A 12 9.52 4.58 21.32
CA ALA A 12 9.73 3.76 20.13
C ALA A 12 8.68 4.08 19.06
N PHE A 13 7.41 4.25 19.45
CA PHE A 13 6.36 4.64 18.51
C PHE A 13 6.55 6.07 18.00
N ALA A 14 6.97 7.00 18.85
CA ALA A 14 7.27 8.36 18.43
C ALA A 14 8.41 8.41 17.40
N ALA A 15 9.49 7.62 17.59
CA ALA A 15 10.59 7.50 16.65
C ALA A 15 10.13 6.89 15.32
N ALA A 16 9.32 5.83 15.37
CA ALA A 16 8.76 5.18 14.18
C ALA A 16 7.84 6.14 13.40
N CYS A 17 7.01 6.92 14.08
CA CYS A 17 6.18 7.96 13.45
C CYS A 17 7.00 9.05 12.77
N ALA A 18 8.12 9.47 13.37
CA ALA A 18 9.04 10.43 12.76
C ALA A 18 9.63 9.85 11.45
N ALA A 19 10.12 8.61 11.48
CA ALA A 19 10.62 7.93 10.29
C ALA A 19 9.57 7.81 9.18
N VAL A 20 8.31 7.50 9.52
CA VAL A 20 7.20 7.47 8.54
C VAL A 20 6.94 8.83 7.91
N ARG A 21 6.96 9.93 8.70
CA ARG A 21 6.71 11.28 8.21
C ARG A 21 7.86 11.85 7.37
N GLU A 22 9.08 11.42 7.65
CA GLU A 22 10.30 11.82 6.93
C GLU A 22 10.56 10.94 5.69
N ALA A 23 9.81 9.84 5.53
CA ALA A 23 9.98 8.93 4.42
C ALA A 23 9.72 9.63 3.08
N ILE A 24 10.60 9.38 2.11
CA ILE A 24 10.44 9.86 0.74
C ILE A 24 9.52 8.88 0.00
N SER A 25 8.38 9.38 -0.46
CA SER A 25 7.50 8.68 -1.40
C SER A 25 7.83 9.08 -2.84
N ARG A 26 7.26 8.35 -3.80
CA ARG A 26 7.37 8.71 -5.22
C ARG A 26 6.65 10.05 -5.50
N ASP A 27 7.19 10.84 -6.42
CA ASP A 27 6.54 12.09 -6.87
C ASP A 27 5.19 11.83 -7.57
N ASP A 28 5.02 10.61 -8.12
CA ASP A 28 3.77 10.14 -8.73
C ASP A 28 2.67 9.81 -7.72
N LEU A 29 2.95 9.87 -6.40
CA LEU A 29 2.00 9.55 -5.34
C LEU A 29 1.86 10.74 -4.37
N ALA A 30 0.66 11.31 -4.31
CA ALA A 30 0.33 12.34 -3.31
C ALA A 30 -0.01 11.65 -1.98
N VAL A 31 0.89 11.80 -1.00
CA VAL A 31 0.76 11.17 0.32
C VAL A 31 0.32 12.17 1.37
N SER A 32 -0.60 11.78 2.24
CA SER A 32 -1.06 12.58 3.38
C SER A 32 -1.33 11.70 4.60
N GLU A 33 -1.08 12.26 5.80
CA GLU A 33 -1.47 11.60 7.05
C GLU A 33 -3.00 11.75 7.24
N ILE A 34 -3.64 10.65 7.62
CA ILE A 34 -5.08 10.58 7.85
C ILE A 34 -5.36 10.04 9.26
N PRO A 35 -6.58 10.22 9.79
CA PRO A 35 -6.96 9.58 11.04
C PRO A 35 -6.77 8.07 10.97
N ALA A 36 -6.00 7.53 11.91
CA ALA A 36 -5.76 6.09 11.99
C ALA A 36 -7.05 5.34 12.38
N PRO A 37 -7.27 4.11 11.87
CA PRO A 37 -8.41 3.31 12.26
C PRO A 37 -8.35 2.97 13.75
N GLY A 38 -9.46 3.20 14.46
CA GLY A 38 -9.55 2.91 15.89
C GLY A 38 -9.70 1.41 16.19
N GLY A 39 -9.27 1.00 17.39
CA GLY A 39 -9.53 -0.35 17.91
C GLY A 39 -8.61 -1.45 17.37
N LEU A 40 -7.60 -1.12 16.57
CA LEU A 40 -6.64 -2.11 16.05
C LEU A 40 -5.42 -2.29 16.96
N ALA A 41 -4.99 -1.21 17.60
CA ALA A 41 -3.87 -1.18 18.54
C ALA A 41 -3.99 0.02 19.49
N PRO A 42 -3.25 0.04 20.62
CA PRO A 42 -3.20 1.21 21.50
C PRO A 42 -2.68 2.47 20.81
N HIS A 43 -1.73 2.32 19.88
CA HIS A 43 -1.16 3.42 19.10
C HIS A 43 -1.15 3.07 17.62
N ALA A 44 -1.55 4.03 16.79
CA ALA A 44 -1.56 3.86 15.34
C ALA A 44 -1.29 5.19 14.62
N LEU A 45 -0.67 5.09 13.44
CA LEU A 45 -0.52 6.18 12.48
C LEU A 45 -0.95 5.67 11.11
N ALA A 46 -1.62 6.49 10.32
CA ALA A 46 -2.06 6.11 8.99
C ALA A 46 -1.74 7.16 7.94
N LEU A 47 -1.31 6.68 6.76
CA LEU A 47 -1.13 7.47 5.56
C LEU A 47 -2.15 7.04 4.49
N ALA A 48 -2.59 8.01 3.70
CA ALA A 48 -3.27 7.81 2.44
C ALA A 48 -2.36 8.25 1.29
N GLY A 49 -2.38 7.55 0.17
CA GLY A 49 -1.69 7.95 -1.05
C GLY A 49 -2.60 7.74 -2.24
N ASP A 50 -2.69 8.75 -3.11
CA ASP A 50 -3.43 8.69 -4.36
C ASP A 50 -2.48 9.04 -5.52
N VAL A 51 -2.58 8.29 -6.62
CA VAL A 51 -1.71 8.48 -7.80
C VAL A 51 -1.94 9.84 -8.41
N VAL A 52 -0.84 10.50 -8.81
CA VAL A 52 -0.88 11.81 -9.48
C VAL A 52 -1.06 11.60 -10.98
N GLY A 53 -2.19 12.07 -11.52
CA GLY A 53 -2.48 11.97 -12.93
C GLY A 53 -1.71 12.98 -13.80
N ALA A 54 -1.90 12.90 -15.11
CA ALA A 54 -1.26 13.79 -16.10
C ALA A 54 -1.58 15.28 -15.88
N SER A 55 -2.64 15.60 -15.15
CA SER A 55 -3.00 16.98 -14.76
C SER A 55 -2.16 17.52 -13.60
N GLY A 56 -1.28 16.70 -12.99
CA GLY A 56 -0.53 17.04 -11.80
C GLY A 56 -1.38 17.03 -10.51
N ARG A 57 -2.57 16.43 -10.54
CA ARG A 57 -3.48 16.31 -9.39
C ARG A 57 -3.62 14.86 -8.97
N ALA A 58 -3.76 14.66 -7.66
CA ALA A 58 -4.07 13.35 -7.10
C ALA A 58 -5.43 12.85 -7.61
N ASP A 59 -5.48 11.59 -8.02
CA ASP A 59 -6.65 10.92 -8.57
C ASP A 59 -6.71 9.46 -8.08
N ALA A 60 -7.58 9.21 -7.11
CA ALA A 60 -7.75 7.90 -6.52
C ALA A 60 -8.31 6.86 -7.52
N GLU A 61 -8.92 7.30 -8.63
CA GLU A 61 -9.41 6.39 -9.68
C GLU A 61 -8.26 5.79 -10.49
N LEU A 62 -7.10 6.46 -10.55
CA LEU A 62 -5.89 5.93 -11.19
C LEU A 62 -5.17 4.90 -10.31
N GLY A 63 -5.25 5.06 -8.99
CA GLY A 63 -4.67 4.18 -8.01
C GLY A 63 -4.64 4.83 -6.64
N THR A 64 -4.88 4.05 -5.61
CA THR A 64 -4.91 4.52 -4.23
C THR A 64 -4.29 3.51 -3.28
N GLY A 65 -3.80 3.98 -2.15
CA GLY A 65 -3.23 3.13 -1.10
C GLY A 65 -3.42 3.67 0.30
N ARG A 66 -3.22 2.78 1.25
CA ARG A 66 -3.18 3.11 2.69
C ARG A 66 -2.00 2.38 3.31
N PHE A 67 -1.31 3.08 4.19
CA PHE A 67 -0.24 2.55 5.01
C PHE A 67 -0.59 2.82 6.47
N VAL A 68 -0.65 1.78 7.29
CA VAL A 68 -0.99 1.88 8.70
C VAL A 68 0.12 1.25 9.53
N LEU A 69 0.71 2.04 10.41
CA LEU A 69 1.64 1.58 11.43
C LEU A 69 0.86 1.38 12.72
N LEU A 70 0.91 0.19 13.27
CA LEU A 70 0.33 -0.20 14.55
C LEU A 70 1.44 -0.45 15.56
N HIS A 71 1.20 -0.08 16.81
CA HIS A 71 2.11 -0.34 17.93
C HIS A 71 1.36 -0.78 19.17
N ASP A 72 1.84 -1.86 19.77
CA ASP A 72 1.35 -2.41 21.04
C ASP A 72 2.53 -2.98 21.84
N GLU A 73 2.79 -2.39 23.01
CA GLU A 73 3.88 -2.82 23.89
C GLU A 73 3.69 -4.23 24.45
N SER A 74 2.46 -4.75 24.43
CA SER A 74 2.19 -6.15 24.82
C SER A 74 2.76 -7.19 23.86
N ALA A 75 3.27 -6.75 22.70
CA ALA A 75 3.81 -7.59 21.65
C ALA A 75 2.88 -8.78 21.30
N PRO A 76 1.72 -8.54 20.69
CA PRO A 76 0.76 -9.60 20.39
C PRO A 76 1.42 -10.78 19.67
N GLU A 77 1.13 -12.00 20.11
CA GLU A 77 1.73 -13.23 19.55
C GLU A 77 1.55 -13.30 18.02
N ALA A 78 0.38 -12.89 17.52
CA ALA A 78 0.07 -12.86 16.09
C ALA A 78 0.96 -11.90 15.28
N TRP A 79 1.58 -10.92 15.93
CA TRP A 79 2.52 -9.99 15.27
C TRP A 79 3.96 -10.49 15.36
N GLY A 80 4.31 -11.16 16.44
CA GLY A 80 5.68 -11.56 16.75
C GLY A 80 6.60 -10.37 17.08
N GLY A 81 6.01 -9.23 17.49
CA GLY A 81 6.73 -8.00 17.84
C GLY A 81 5.76 -6.89 18.28
N VAL A 82 6.32 -5.75 18.68
CA VAL A 82 5.55 -4.59 19.18
C VAL A 82 4.98 -3.71 18.07
N PHE A 83 5.47 -3.86 16.84
CA PHE A 83 5.00 -3.15 15.66
C PHE A 83 4.29 -4.07 14.68
N ARG A 84 3.33 -3.53 13.94
CA ARG A 84 2.74 -4.17 12.76
C ARG A 84 2.48 -3.12 11.70
N VAL A 85 2.92 -3.38 10.48
CA VAL A 85 2.52 -2.60 9.30
C VAL A 85 1.37 -3.32 8.62
N VAL A 86 0.35 -2.57 8.24
CA VAL A 86 -0.73 -3.01 7.37
C VAL A 86 -0.76 -2.08 6.17
N CYS A 87 -0.72 -2.64 4.98
CA CYS A 87 -0.85 -1.86 3.77
C CYS A 87 -2.02 -2.33 2.90
N PHE A 88 -2.54 -1.39 2.17
CA PHE A 88 -3.54 -1.56 1.14
C PHE A 88 -3.07 -0.82 -0.11
N ALA A 89 -3.26 -1.42 -1.27
CA ALA A 89 -3.06 -0.78 -2.56
C ALA A 89 -4.12 -1.29 -3.54
N GLN A 90 -4.68 -0.41 -4.33
CA GLN A 90 -5.71 -0.72 -5.33
C GLN A 90 -5.49 0.14 -6.56
N ALA A 91 -5.66 -0.46 -7.74
CA ALA A 91 -5.68 0.25 -9.01
C ALA A 91 -6.62 -0.43 -10.01
N PRO A 92 -7.13 0.31 -11.01
CA PRO A 92 -7.82 -0.29 -12.14
C PRO A 92 -6.85 -1.20 -12.89
N LEU A 93 -7.42 -2.24 -13.49
CA LEU A 93 -6.71 -3.25 -14.26
C LEU A 93 -7.37 -3.41 -15.62
N GLU A 94 -6.60 -3.63 -16.67
CA GLU A 94 -7.17 -4.01 -17.96
C GLU A 94 -7.89 -5.37 -17.81
N THR A 95 -9.07 -5.52 -18.43
CA THR A 95 -9.92 -6.71 -18.27
C THR A 95 -9.18 -7.99 -18.68
N ASP A 96 -8.36 -7.93 -19.72
CA ASP A 96 -7.57 -9.07 -20.19
C ASP A 96 -6.51 -9.50 -19.16
N LEU A 97 -5.87 -8.54 -18.48
CA LEU A 97 -4.93 -8.81 -17.39
C LEU A 97 -5.64 -9.38 -16.16
N ALA A 98 -6.87 -8.93 -15.88
CA ALA A 98 -7.65 -9.46 -14.76
C ALA A 98 -8.00 -10.95 -14.92
N LEU A 99 -8.06 -11.43 -16.17
CA LEU A 99 -8.28 -12.86 -16.49
C LEU A 99 -7.01 -13.69 -16.38
N ASP A 100 -5.84 -13.06 -16.36
CA ASP A 100 -4.57 -13.77 -16.17
C ASP A 100 -4.52 -14.41 -14.76
N PRO A 101 -4.29 -15.73 -14.67
CA PRO A 101 -4.22 -16.41 -13.37
C PRO A 101 -3.03 -15.95 -12.52
N PHE A 102 -1.97 -15.42 -13.12
CA PHE A 102 -0.72 -15.04 -12.42
C PHE A 102 -0.68 -13.60 -11.92
N VAL A 103 -1.63 -12.75 -12.29
CA VAL A 103 -1.58 -11.31 -11.93
C VAL A 103 -1.55 -11.08 -10.41
N ALA A 104 -2.21 -11.95 -9.64
CA ALA A 104 -2.18 -11.89 -8.17
C ALA A 104 -0.79 -12.18 -7.60
N ASP A 105 -0.12 -13.23 -8.14
CA ASP A 105 1.24 -13.60 -7.72
C ASP A 105 2.25 -12.50 -8.10
N VAL A 106 2.08 -11.89 -9.26
CA VAL A 106 2.91 -10.77 -9.72
C VAL A 106 2.74 -9.56 -8.80
N ALA A 107 1.51 -9.20 -8.42
CA ALA A 107 1.27 -8.09 -7.49
C ALA A 107 1.92 -8.33 -6.11
N TRP A 108 1.85 -9.56 -5.62
CA TRP A 108 2.54 -9.95 -4.39
C TRP A 108 4.07 -9.82 -4.53
N SER A 109 4.65 -10.30 -5.65
CA SER A 109 6.09 -10.19 -5.89
C SER A 109 6.56 -8.74 -5.96
N TRP A 110 5.80 -7.82 -6.56
CA TRP A 110 6.14 -6.40 -6.57
C TRP A 110 6.29 -5.81 -5.18
N LEU A 111 5.40 -6.17 -4.24
CA LEU A 111 5.54 -5.74 -2.85
C LEU A 111 6.82 -6.30 -2.21
N VAL A 112 7.04 -7.62 -2.35
CA VAL A 112 8.21 -8.29 -1.76
C VAL A 112 9.51 -7.71 -2.32
N ASP A 113 9.60 -7.57 -3.63
CA ASP A 113 10.77 -7.05 -4.33
C ASP A 113 11.06 -5.59 -3.93
N SER A 114 10.03 -4.75 -3.81
CA SER A 114 10.18 -3.36 -3.37
C SER A 114 10.65 -3.27 -1.92
N LEU A 115 10.12 -4.12 -1.03
CA LEU A 115 10.56 -4.18 0.36
C LEU A 115 12.02 -4.66 0.47
N ASP A 116 12.41 -5.65 -0.32
CA ASP A 116 13.78 -6.21 -0.32
C ASP A 116 14.79 -5.22 -0.92
N ALA A 117 14.45 -4.62 -2.05
CA ALA A 117 15.30 -3.62 -2.71
C ALA A 117 15.51 -2.37 -1.84
N GLY A 118 14.47 -1.95 -1.09
CA GLY A 118 14.55 -0.83 -0.14
C GLY A 118 15.25 -1.17 1.18
N GLY A 119 15.60 -2.43 1.43
CA GLY A 119 16.19 -2.87 2.70
C GLY A 119 15.20 -2.86 3.87
N ALA A 120 13.90 -2.95 3.60
CA ALA A 120 12.82 -2.99 4.60
C ALA A 120 12.82 -4.32 5.37
N SER A 121 13.67 -4.41 6.38
CA SER A 121 13.84 -5.63 7.19
C SER A 121 12.56 -5.98 7.95
N ARG A 122 12.05 -7.20 7.74
CA ARG A 122 10.76 -7.65 8.24
C ARG A 122 10.67 -9.15 8.43
N HIS A 123 9.64 -9.57 9.15
CA HIS A 123 9.20 -10.96 9.23
C HIS A 123 7.67 -11.07 9.24
N SER A 124 7.14 -12.30 9.23
CA SER A 124 5.69 -12.59 9.32
C SER A 124 4.85 -11.83 8.29
N ALA A 125 5.38 -11.68 7.06
CA ALA A 125 4.64 -11.07 5.97
C ALA A 125 3.54 -12.00 5.47
N SER A 126 2.34 -11.44 5.30
CA SER A 126 1.17 -12.14 4.78
C SER A 126 0.25 -11.17 4.06
N GLY A 127 -0.57 -11.67 3.13
CA GLY A 127 -1.48 -10.81 2.39
C GLY A 127 -2.49 -11.57 1.55
N THR A 128 -3.36 -10.81 0.91
CA THR A 128 -4.35 -11.26 -0.05
C THR A 128 -4.38 -10.35 -1.26
N ALA A 129 -4.41 -10.92 -2.45
CA ALA A 129 -4.71 -10.18 -3.68
C ALA A 129 -6.13 -10.52 -4.13
N THR A 130 -6.92 -9.49 -4.43
CA THR A 130 -8.30 -9.62 -4.85
C THR A 130 -8.46 -9.03 -6.24
N LYS A 131 -8.99 -9.81 -7.17
CA LYS A 131 -9.39 -9.33 -8.50
C LYS A 131 -10.90 -9.10 -8.51
N VAL A 132 -11.31 -7.92 -8.94
CA VAL A 132 -12.72 -7.57 -9.10
C VAL A 132 -12.99 -7.37 -10.57
N LEU A 133 -14.00 -8.09 -11.10
CA LEU A 133 -14.53 -7.89 -12.44
C LEU A 133 -15.94 -7.34 -12.30
N SER A 134 -16.24 -6.27 -13.02
CA SER A 134 -17.53 -5.60 -12.99
C SER A 134 -18.09 -5.54 -14.40
N THR A 135 -19.37 -5.88 -14.56
CA THR A 135 -20.09 -5.78 -15.82
C THR A 135 -21.29 -4.85 -15.64
N GLY A 136 -21.36 -3.81 -16.46
CA GLY A 136 -22.46 -2.86 -16.46
C GLY A 136 -23.69 -3.38 -17.25
N TYR A 137 -24.90 -3.12 -16.71
CA TYR A 137 -26.16 -3.45 -17.38
C TYR A 137 -27.07 -2.22 -17.46
N GLY A 138 -28.04 -2.25 -18.38
CA GLY A 138 -28.98 -1.16 -18.56
C GLY A 138 -28.27 0.13 -18.99
N GLU A 139 -28.49 1.22 -18.29
CA GLU A 139 -27.86 2.52 -18.58
C GLU A 139 -26.35 2.51 -18.36
N LEU A 140 -25.84 1.60 -17.50
CA LEU A 140 -24.41 1.44 -17.26
C LEU A 140 -23.70 0.57 -18.30
N ALA A 141 -24.43 -0.10 -19.19
CA ALA A 141 -23.83 -0.96 -20.23
C ALA A 141 -22.88 -0.19 -21.17
N ALA A 142 -23.12 1.10 -21.35
CA ALA A 142 -22.25 1.96 -22.16
C ALA A 142 -20.87 2.23 -21.54
N GLN A 143 -20.70 2.01 -20.24
CA GLN A 143 -19.41 2.15 -19.54
C GLN A 143 -18.48 0.96 -19.77
N GLY A 144 -19.02 -0.16 -20.30
CA GLY A 144 -18.28 -1.39 -20.53
C GLY A 144 -17.98 -2.17 -19.24
N ASP A 145 -17.13 -3.18 -19.39
CA ASP A 145 -16.64 -3.98 -18.28
C ASP A 145 -15.43 -3.28 -17.63
N GLY A 146 -15.35 -3.37 -16.31
CA GLY A 146 -14.25 -2.83 -15.52
C GLY A 146 -13.55 -3.93 -14.73
N ALA A 147 -12.28 -3.74 -14.46
CA ALA A 147 -11.52 -4.61 -13.57
C ALA A 147 -10.65 -3.79 -12.60
N GLN A 148 -10.42 -4.34 -11.41
CA GLN A 148 -9.56 -3.77 -10.38
C GLN A 148 -8.72 -4.87 -9.73
N LEU A 149 -7.51 -4.51 -9.35
CA LEU A 149 -6.65 -5.33 -8.52
C LEU A 149 -6.44 -4.64 -7.18
N GLU A 150 -6.66 -5.38 -6.11
CA GLU A 150 -6.46 -4.95 -4.72
C GLU A 150 -5.44 -5.87 -4.06
N LEU A 151 -4.45 -5.29 -3.40
CA LEU A 151 -3.52 -6.01 -2.54
C LEU A 151 -3.64 -5.50 -1.10
N ARG A 152 -3.90 -6.40 -0.18
CA ARG A 152 -3.82 -6.16 1.27
C ARG A 152 -2.68 -6.99 1.81
N ALA A 153 -1.77 -6.38 2.55
CA ALA A 153 -0.65 -7.07 3.14
C ALA A 153 -0.36 -6.54 4.54
N SER A 154 0.32 -7.36 5.34
CA SER A 154 0.82 -6.94 6.64
C SER A 154 2.10 -7.67 6.98
N TRP A 155 2.98 -7.02 7.73
CA TRP A 155 4.25 -7.58 8.18
C TRP A 155 4.71 -6.91 9.46
N THR A 156 5.68 -7.53 10.14
CA THR A 156 6.31 -6.99 11.34
C THR A 156 7.68 -6.44 10.98
N PRO A 157 7.90 -5.13 11.08
CA PRO A 157 9.22 -4.53 10.90
C PRO A 157 10.15 -4.92 12.05
N THR A 158 11.45 -5.06 11.78
CA THR A 158 12.45 -5.45 12.79
C THR A 158 13.13 -4.26 13.46
N SER A 159 12.81 -3.04 13.04
CA SER A 159 13.35 -1.79 13.59
C SER A 159 12.32 -0.67 13.57
N THR A 160 12.65 0.47 14.18
CA THR A 160 11.85 1.71 14.11
C THR A 160 12.11 2.53 12.85
N ASP A 161 13.06 2.15 12.01
CA ASP A 161 13.29 2.74 10.69
C ASP A 161 12.20 2.26 9.73
N LEU A 162 11.12 3.03 9.62
CA LEU A 162 9.98 2.73 8.79
C LEU A 162 10.06 3.37 7.40
N ALA A 163 11.05 4.21 7.13
CA ALA A 163 11.18 4.91 5.85
C ALA A 163 11.25 3.94 4.65
N PRO A 164 12.04 2.84 4.68
CA PRO A 164 12.04 1.86 3.60
C PRO A 164 10.70 1.17 3.36
N HIS A 165 9.92 0.98 4.42
CA HIS A 165 8.59 0.36 4.33
C HIS A 165 7.56 1.27 3.65
N VAL A 166 7.61 2.57 3.96
CA VAL A 166 6.76 3.58 3.30
C VAL A 166 7.15 3.72 1.82
N ALA A 167 8.45 3.76 1.51
CA ALA A 167 8.95 3.82 0.14
C ALA A 167 8.47 2.62 -0.68
N ALA A 168 8.57 1.40 -0.14
CA ALA A 168 8.11 0.18 -0.80
C ALA A 168 6.59 0.17 -1.04
N TRP A 169 5.79 0.66 -0.08
CA TRP A 169 4.35 0.83 -0.27
C TRP A 169 4.03 1.85 -1.36
N SER A 170 4.73 2.98 -1.38
CA SER A 170 4.59 4.00 -2.44
C SER A 170 4.90 3.42 -3.82
N GLU A 171 5.98 2.63 -3.93
CA GLU A 171 6.36 1.93 -5.15
C GLU A 171 5.27 0.95 -5.61
N LEU A 172 4.72 0.15 -4.67
CA LEU A 172 3.65 -0.78 -4.96
C LEU A 172 2.41 -0.10 -5.54
N VAL A 173 1.94 1.01 -4.91
CA VAL A 173 0.73 1.72 -5.38
C VAL A 173 0.93 2.24 -6.81
N CYS A 174 2.07 2.85 -7.09
CA CYS A 174 2.39 3.36 -8.42
C CYS A 174 2.55 2.25 -9.46
N THR A 175 3.19 1.13 -9.10
CA THR A 175 3.39 -0.01 -10.00
C THR A 175 2.06 -0.69 -10.33
N LEU A 176 1.16 -0.85 -9.35
CA LEU A 176 -0.20 -1.36 -9.58
C LEU A 176 -0.99 -0.46 -10.54
N ALA A 177 -0.78 0.86 -10.46
CA ALA A 177 -1.39 1.84 -11.36
C ALA A 177 -0.74 1.87 -12.76
N GLY A 178 0.22 0.98 -13.05
CA GLY A 178 0.89 0.86 -14.35
C GLY A 178 2.02 1.87 -14.57
N LEU A 179 2.44 2.59 -13.53
CA LEU A 179 3.61 3.47 -13.62
C LEU A 179 4.90 2.64 -13.58
N PRO A 180 5.96 3.05 -14.31
CA PRO A 180 7.22 2.31 -14.32
C PRO A 180 7.84 2.30 -12.91
N PRO A 181 8.42 1.16 -12.49
CA PRO A 181 9.11 1.09 -11.21
C PRO A 181 10.35 2.00 -11.21
N THR A 182 10.64 2.59 -10.05
CA THR A 182 11.87 3.38 -9.85
C THR A 182 13.06 2.51 -9.47
N VAL A 183 12.81 1.27 -9.04
CA VAL A 183 13.85 0.31 -8.64
C VAL A 183 14.18 -0.60 -9.83
N GLU A 184 15.45 -0.66 -10.22
CA GLU A 184 15.92 -1.57 -11.26
C GLU A 184 15.69 -3.03 -10.83
N GLY A 185 15.05 -3.82 -11.70
CA GLY A 185 14.79 -5.26 -11.47
C GLY A 185 13.33 -5.64 -11.29
N VAL A 186 12.42 -4.68 -11.13
CA VAL A 186 10.97 -4.95 -11.12
C VAL A 186 10.46 -5.03 -12.57
N THR A 187 9.92 -6.17 -12.98
CA THR A 187 9.38 -6.35 -14.34
C THR A 187 7.95 -5.84 -14.42
N LEU A 188 7.70 -4.86 -15.28
CA LEU A 188 6.34 -4.41 -15.62
C LEU A 188 5.61 -5.49 -16.43
N LEU A 189 4.33 -5.70 -16.13
CA LEU A 189 3.41 -6.37 -17.06
C LEU A 189 3.13 -5.38 -18.20
N ALA A 190 3.90 -5.48 -19.29
CA ALA A 190 3.73 -4.60 -20.44
C ALA A 190 2.35 -4.85 -21.08
N SER A 191 1.45 -3.89 -20.97
CA SER A 191 0.27 -3.84 -21.82
C SER A 191 0.74 -3.62 -23.27
N ARG A 192 0.56 -4.63 -24.11
CA ARG A 192 0.81 -4.53 -25.53
C ARG A 192 -0.29 -3.66 -26.13
N ARG A 193 -0.05 -2.34 -26.26
CA ARG A 193 -0.88 -1.51 -27.14
C ARG A 193 -0.77 -2.08 -28.55
N VAL A 194 -1.80 -2.81 -28.95
CA VAL A 194 -2.01 -3.13 -30.38
C VAL A 194 -2.43 -1.81 -31.03
N GLY A 195 -1.49 -1.15 -31.70
CA GLY A 195 -1.80 -0.04 -32.58
C GLY A 195 -2.77 -0.55 -33.63
N ARG A 196 -3.92 0.09 -33.72
CA ARG A 196 -4.83 0.00 -34.86
C ARG A 196 -4.37 1.09 -35.83
N ASP A 197 -3.77 0.64 -36.93
CA ASP A 197 -3.74 1.40 -38.19
C ASP A 197 -5.13 1.44 -38.83
#